data_0163f89226314d11d3f75ff00abc1a5f
#
_entry.id   0163f89226314d11d3f75ff00abc1a5f
#
_cell.length_a   1.000
_cell.length_b   1.000
_cell.length_c   1.000
_cell.angle_alpha   90.00
_cell.angle_beta   90.00
_cell.angle_gamma   90.00
#
_symmetry.space_group_name_H-M   'P 1'
#
loop_
_entity.id
_entity.type
_entity.pdbx_description
1 polymer ?
#
loop_
_entity_poly.entity_id
_entity_poly.type
_entity_poly.pdbx_seq_one_letter_code
_entity_poly.pdbx_strand_id
1 'polypeptide(L)'
;PPPPSAFLEEVQRRKVEHLTLGNSIVATRVPYETVILDIIRDLGLELRIIFNKGAVMVLSHGINKATGLTAALKQLELSPHNIAAVGDGENDHAMLTYSEYAVAVENAVPMLKETADRTTVGDHGHGVIELINELVENDLAVADRSVARHRIALGTQENGGDITFQPARQNLLLAGTSGSGKSTLATGLLERLGERGYQLCVIDPEGDYENFPQAIVLGTAQDGPSHAEILTALANPNNHVVVNLVGLPLQDRPSFFLTLLPKLQELRSKSGRPHWMLVDETHHLLPVDGNPTTPGLMKDLAGMIYVTVHPDHIEHSILKTVDIVFALGKSPDETLKQYCAAIQQPAPAATAARLQPGRAIMWNRASGETPFVLEIAPSTIERRRHRRKYAEGELPPEQSFYFRGPAGQLNLRAHNLLLFMQLGEGVDQATWIHHLRSQDYSTWIKQVIKDEALAQRVHDVEQQAHLPAEESRQLIRSAIEERYTVPAGGDEHTS
;
A
#
# COMPACT_ATOMS: atom_id res chain seq x y z
N PRO A 1 2.07 27.03 -19.97
CA PRO A 1 2.18 28.27 -20.71
C PRO A 1 2.46 27.97 -22.18
N PRO A 2 2.08 28.88 -23.11
CA PRO A 2 2.43 28.77 -24.52
C PRO A 2 3.95 28.91 -24.73
N PRO A 3 4.49 28.48 -25.88
CA PRO A 3 5.85 28.78 -26.26
C PRO A 3 6.10 30.31 -26.23
N PRO A 4 7.31 30.79 -25.89
CA PRO A 4 7.62 32.21 -25.77
C PRO A 4 7.35 32.98 -27.05
N SER A 5 6.97 34.28 -26.95
CA SER A 5 6.71 35.13 -28.11
C SER A 5 7.91 35.24 -29.06
N ALA A 6 9.14 35.31 -28.51
CA ALA A 6 10.37 35.30 -29.28
C ALA A 6 10.51 34.06 -30.19
N PHE A 7 10.01 32.91 -29.75
CA PHE A 7 9.98 31.71 -30.59
C PHE A 7 9.02 31.87 -31.77
N LEU A 8 7.83 32.42 -31.52
CA LEU A 8 6.82 32.62 -32.55
C LEU A 8 7.28 33.64 -33.62
N GLU A 9 7.92 34.72 -33.18
CA GLU A 9 8.49 35.76 -34.06
C GLU A 9 9.59 35.16 -34.97
N GLU A 10 10.46 34.32 -34.42
CA GLU A 10 11.54 33.66 -35.16
C GLU A 10 11.02 32.62 -36.14
N VAL A 11 9.99 31.84 -35.75
CA VAL A 11 9.30 30.88 -36.64
C VAL A 11 8.68 31.60 -37.85
N GLN A 12 8.06 32.78 -37.63
CA GLN A 12 7.51 33.62 -38.71
C GLN A 12 8.61 34.22 -39.57
N ARG A 13 9.69 34.71 -38.95
CA ARG A 13 10.83 35.32 -39.65
C ARG A 13 11.51 34.30 -40.60
N ARG A 14 11.64 33.01 -40.15
CA ARG A 14 12.20 31.93 -40.99
C ARG A 14 11.18 31.30 -41.94
N LYS A 15 9.98 31.88 -42.04
CA LYS A 15 8.90 31.47 -42.98
C LYS A 15 8.56 29.99 -42.88
N VAL A 16 8.43 29.47 -41.65
CA VAL A 16 7.92 28.12 -41.44
C VAL A 16 6.46 28.06 -41.85
N GLU A 17 6.16 27.16 -42.77
CA GLU A 17 4.80 26.98 -43.31
C GLU A 17 3.97 26.00 -42.49
N HIS A 18 2.67 25.92 -42.78
CA HIS A 18 1.71 25.03 -42.11
C HIS A 18 1.67 25.21 -40.60
N LEU A 19 1.84 26.45 -40.14
CA LEU A 19 1.86 26.77 -38.72
C LEU A 19 0.46 26.75 -38.13
N THR A 20 0.29 25.96 -37.04
CA THR A 20 -0.93 25.97 -36.21
C THR A 20 -0.56 26.38 -34.81
N LEU A 21 -1.28 27.35 -34.27
CA LEU A 21 -1.04 27.89 -32.93
C LEU A 21 -2.19 27.46 -31.99
N GLY A 22 -1.86 26.76 -30.92
CA GLY A 22 -2.77 26.45 -29.83
C GLY A 22 -2.35 27.17 -28.56
N ASN A 23 -3.12 26.99 -27.48
CA ASN A 23 -2.86 27.64 -26.19
C ASN A 23 -1.55 27.20 -25.53
N SER A 24 -1.04 26.00 -25.82
CA SER A 24 0.17 25.44 -25.20
C SER A 24 1.07 24.75 -26.23
N ILE A 25 0.72 24.78 -27.51
CA ILE A 25 1.41 24.07 -28.57
C ILE A 25 1.54 24.95 -29.81
N VAL A 26 2.69 24.80 -30.49
CA VAL A 26 2.91 25.28 -31.83
C VAL A 26 3.20 24.07 -32.72
N ALA A 27 2.46 23.88 -33.78
CA ALA A 27 2.63 22.75 -34.67
C ALA A 27 2.95 23.17 -36.10
N THR A 28 3.81 22.42 -36.74
CA THR A 28 4.11 22.50 -38.18
C THR A 28 4.24 21.06 -38.71
N ARG A 29 4.80 20.91 -39.88
CA ARG A 29 5.02 19.60 -40.54
C ARG A 29 6.47 19.43 -40.96
N VAL A 30 6.86 18.16 -41.20
CA VAL A 30 8.12 17.88 -41.90
C VAL A 30 8.10 18.57 -43.30
N PRO A 31 9.23 19.14 -43.78
CA PRO A 31 10.59 19.01 -43.29
C PRO A 31 11.08 20.18 -42.41
N TYR A 32 10.20 20.87 -41.67
CA TYR A 32 10.59 22.05 -40.86
C TYR A 32 11.21 21.71 -39.50
N GLU A 33 11.37 20.43 -39.13
CA GLU A 33 11.92 20.00 -37.85
C GLU A 33 13.31 20.55 -37.55
N THR A 34 14.20 20.57 -38.56
CA THR A 34 15.54 21.12 -38.42
C THR A 34 15.51 22.64 -38.18
N VAL A 35 14.65 23.35 -38.89
CA VAL A 35 14.48 24.82 -38.71
C VAL A 35 13.98 25.12 -37.29
N ILE A 36 13.03 24.34 -36.80
CA ILE A 36 12.50 24.46 -35.42
C ILE A 36 13.60 24.18 -34.39
N LEU A 37 14.40 23.13 -34.56
CA LEU A 37 15.53 22.83 -33.68
C LEU A 37 16.57 23.94 -33.65
N ASP A 38 16.89 24.53 -34.82
CA ASP A 38 17.82 25.67 -34.91
C ASP A 38 17.27 26.90 -34.19
N ILE A 39 15.98 27.18 -34.29
CA ILE A 39 15.35 28.31 -33.56
C ILE A 39 15.45 28.09 -32.05
N ILE A 40 15.12 26.88 -31.58
CA ILE A 40 15.18 26.53 -30.16
C ILE A 40 16.62 26.72 -29.64
N ARG A 41 17.61 26.20 -30.37
CA ARG A 41 19.04 26.32 -30.02
C ARG A 41 19.50 27.77 -30.02
N ASP A 42 19.20 28.54 -31.11
CA ASP A 42 19.69 29.90 -31.29
C ASP A 42 19.09 30.89 -30.24
N LEU A 43 17.89 30.60 -29.75
CA LEU A 43 17.24 31.35 -28.70
C LEU A 43 17.50 30.79 -27.27
N GLY A 44 18.20 29.69 -27.17
CA GLY A 44 18.51 29.05 -25.86
C GLY A 44 17.25 28.63 -25.11
N LEU A 45 16.20 28.15 -25.78
CA LEU A 45 14.92 27.83 -25.18
C LEU A 45 14.83 26.36 -24.75
N GLU A 46 14.18 26.12 -23.62
CA GLU A 46 13.84 24.78 -23.14
C GLU A 46 12.45 24.36 -23.67
N LEU A 47 12.36 24.03 -24.96
CA LEU A 47 11.15 23.54 -25.60
C LEU A 47 11.30 22.07 -26.01
N ARG A 48 10.21 21.32 -25.95
CA ARG A 48 10.14 19.93 -26.35
C ARG A 48 9.55 19.80 -27.75
N ILE A 49 10.18 18.99 -28.61
CA ILE A 49 9.60 18.62 -29.89
C ILE A 49 9.01 17.21 -29.76
N ILE A 50 7.79 17.03 -30.25
CA ILE A 50 7.11 15.76 -30.36
C ILE A 50 6.67 15.57 -31.79
N PHE A 51 6.94 14.40 -32.35
CA PHE A 51 6.46 14.00 -33.67
C PHE A 51 5.13 13.26 -33.55
N ASN A 52 4.26 13.43 -34.53
CA ASN A 52 3.04 12.65 -34.67
C ASN A 52 2.69 12.54 -36.15
N LYS A 53 2.97 11.37 -36.76
CA LYS A 53 2.60 11.05 -38.15
C LYS A 53 2.95 12.18 -39.15
N GLY A 54 4.17 12.75 -39.02
CA GLY A 54 4.66 13.84 -39.87
C GLY A 54 4.33 15.25 -39.39
N ALA A 55 3.56 15.42 -38.32
CA ALA A 55 3.45 16.68 -37.63
C ALA A 55 4.66 16.88 -36.67
N VAL A 56 5.15 18.11 -36.61
CA VAL A 56 6.20 18.58 -35.69
C VAL A 56 5.57 19.51 -34.67
N MET A 57 5.44 19.05 -33.44
CA MET A 57 4.76 19.77 -32.36
C MET A 57 5.77 20.28 -31.35
N VAL A 58 5.72 21.59 -31.07
CA VAL A 58 6.59 22.26 -30.10
C VAL A 58 5.77 22.64 -28.89
N LEU A 59 6.21 22.18 -27.72
CA LEU A 59 5.56 22.43 -26.44
C LEU A 59 6.58 22.94 -25.42
N SER A 60 6.09 23.66 -24.43
CA SER A 60 6.91 24.01 -23.26
C SER A 60 7.33 22.74 -22.51
N HIS A 61 8.46 22.81 -21.80
CA HIS A 61 8.94 21.71 -20.98
C HIS A 61 7.84 21.21 -20.02
N GLY A 62 7.71 19.90 -19.86
CA GLY A 62 6.73 19.27 -18.97
C GLY A 62 5.29 19.20 -19.50
N ILE A 63 5.00 19.74 -20.69
CA ILE A 63 3.66 19.65 -21.30
C ILE A 63 3.58 18.44 -22.23
N ASN A 64 2.65 17.53 -21.95
CA ASN A 64 2.29 16.39 -22.78
C ASN A 64 0.84 15.96 -22.49
N LYS A 65 0.33 14.91 -23.17
CA LYS A 65 -1.04 14.42 -22.96
C LYS A 65 -1.25 13.90 -21.52
N ALA A 66 -0.25 13.29 -20.88
CA ALA A 66 -0.36 12.84 -19.51
C ALA A 66 -0.50 14.00 -18.51
N THR A 67 0.30 15.07 -18.65
CA THR A 67 0.18 16.24 -17.77
C THR A 67 -1.14 16.96 -17.95
N GLY A 68 -1.67 17.03 -19.18
CA GLY A 68 -3.02 17.52 -19.46
C GLY A 68 -4.10 16.65 -18.82
N LEU A 69 -3.96 15.34 -18.92
CA LEU A 69 -4.86 14.37 -18.28
C LEU A 69 -4.80 14.50 -16.74
N THR A 70 -3.60 14.61 -16.15
CA THR A 70 -3.44 14.84 -14.70
C THR A 70 -4.19 16.08 -14.24
N ALA A 71 -4.11 17.19 -14.99
CA ALA A 71 -4.83 18.41 -14.66
C ALA A 71 -6.35 18.24 -14.75
N ALA A 72 -6.84 17.53 -15.77
CA ALA A 72 -8.26 17.22 -15.93
C ALA A 72 -8.78 16.32 -14.81
N LEU A 73 -8.03 15.26 -14.45
CA LEU A 73 -8.38 14.35 -13.37
C LEU A 73 -8.44 15.06 -12.02
N LYS A 74 -7.48 15.94 -11.74
CA LYS A 74 -7.50 16.76 -10.52
C LYS A 74 -8.77 17.62 -10.45
N GLN A 75 -9.19 18.21 -11.57
CA GLN A 75 -10.40 19.03 -11.65
C GLN A 75 -11.68 18.20 -11.50
N LEU A 76 -11.67 16.95 -11.99
CA LEU A 76 -12.78 16.00 -11.90
C LEU A 76 -12.77 15.17 -10.62
N GLU A 77 -11.75 15.32 -9.77
CA GLU A 77 -11.54 14.51 -8.57
C GLU A 77 -11.48 13.00 -8.87
N LEU A 78 -10.86 12.64 -10.00
CA LEU A 78 -10.67 11.25 -10.43
C LEU A 78 -9.21 10.81 -10.28
N SER A 79 -8.99 9.49 -10.18
CA SER A 79 -7.67 8.86 -10.13
C SER A 79 -7.26 8.34 -11.52
N PRO A 80 -5.96 8.29 -11.85
CA PRO A 80 -5.47 7.60 -13.04
C PRO A 80 -5.84 6.10 -13.06
N HIS A 81 -6.07 5.48 -11.89
CA HIS A 81 -6.53 4.10 -11.78
C HIS A 81 -8.01 3.87 -12.16
N ASN A 82 -8.75 4.94 -12.45
CA ASN A 82 -10.14 4.86 -12.91
C ASN A 82 -10.30 5.22 -14.39
N ILE A 83 -9.20 5.14 -15.17
CA ILE A 83 -9.22 5.56 -16.58
C ILE A 83 -8.77 4.42 -17.49
N ALA A 84 -9.50 4.26 -18.59
CA ALA A 84 -9.04 3.61 -19.79
C ALA A 84 -8.59 4.67 -20.80
N ALA A 85 -7.39 4.56 -21.36
CA ALA A 85 -6.90 5.43 -22.40
C ALA A 85 -6.68 4.68 -23.70
N VAL A 86 -6.97 5.32 -24.82
CA VAL A 86 -6.74 4.76 -26.16
C VAL A 86 -5.93 5.72 -27.01
N GLY A 87 -5.01 5.19 -27.79
CA GLY A 87 -4.12 5.99 -28.63
C GLY A 87 -3.56 5.27 -29.85
N ASP A 88 -2.95 6.04 -30.76
CA ASP A 88 -2.38 5.52 -32.01
C ASP A 88 -0.99 6.09 -32.35
N GLY A 89 -0.56 7.19 -31.75
CA GLY A 89 0.66 7.93 -32.08
C GLY A 89 1.65 8.06 -30.93
N GLU A 90 2.87 8.48 -31.24
CA GLU A 90 3.98 8.62 -30.29
C GLU A 90 3.62 9.56 -29.11
N ASN A 91 2.80 10.55 -29.37
CA ASN A 91 2.36 11.54 -28.37
C ASN A 91 1.34 10.97 -27.36
N ASP A 92 0.82 9.77 -27.59
CA ASP A 92 -0.10 9.06 -26.68
C ASP A 92 0.62 8.22 -25.62
N HIS A 93 1.90 7.91 -25.85
CA HIS A 93 2.67 7.01 -24.99
C HIS A 93 2.61 7.40 -23.51
N ALA A 94 2.88 8.67 -23.18
CA ALA A 94 2.85 9.12 -21.78
C ALA A 94 1.45 9.02 -21.16
N MET A 95 0.39 9.25 -21.93
CA MET A 95 -1.00 9.13 -21.50
C MET A 95 -1.38 7.67 -21.25
N LEU A 96 -1.03 6.76 -22.16
CA LEU A 96 -1.28 5.33 -22.00
C LEU A 96 -0.53 4.77 -20.77
N THR A 97 0.74 5.13 -20.63
CA THR A 97 1.54 4.71 -19.47
C THR A 97 0.97 5.18 -18.13
N TYR A 98 0.36 6.36 -18.12
CA TYR A 98 -0.21 6.98 -16.91
C TYR A 98 -1.57 6.38 -16.52
N SER A 99 -2.33 5.81 -17.47
CA SER A 99 -3.68 5.30 -17.25
C SER A 99 -3.66 3.85 -16.73
N GLU A 100 -4.70 3.45 -15.98
CA GLU A 100 -4.83 2.08 -15.49
C GLU A 100 -4.93 1.08 -16.63
N TYR A 101 -5.79 1.34 -17.62
CA TYR A 101 -5.94 0.49 -18.79
C TYR A 101 -5.54 1.23 -20.05
N ALA A 102 -4.52 0.71 -20.73
CA ALA A 102 -3.93 1.29 -21.92
C ALA A 102 -4.30 0.46 -23.16
N VAL A 103 -4.92 1.08 -24.15
CA VAL A 103 -5.34 0.43 -25.38
C VAL A 103 -4.69 1.09 -26.59
N ALA A 104 -4.06 0.31 -27.45
CA ALA A 104 -3.59 0.75 -28.75
C ALA A 104 -4.58 0.29 -29.83
N VAL A 105 -4.92 1.18 -30.76
CA VAL A 105 -5.71 0.76 -31.94
C VAL A 105 -4.83 -0.01 -32.92
N GLU A 106 -5.44 -0.79 -33.85
CA GLU A 106 -4.70 -1.66 -34.75
C GLU A 106 -3.62 -0.92 -35.56
N ASN A 107 -3.92 0.29 -36.06
CA ASN A 107 -2.98 1.11 -36.83
C ASN A 107 -2.01 1.95 -35.97
N ALA A 108 -1.92 1.68 -34.64
CA ALA A 108 -0.99 2.37 -33.77
C ALA A 108 0.47 2.06 -34.10
N VAL A 109 1.36 3.00 -33.77
CA VAL A 109 2.80 2.79 -33.92
C VAL A 109 3.30 1.61 -33.06
N PRO A 110 4.33 0.85 -33.53
CA PRO A 110 4.79 -0.36 -32.82
C PRO A 110 5.10 -0.14 -31.34
N MET A 111 5.81 0.93 -31.00
CA MET A 111 6.16 1.28 -29.62
C MET A 111 4.91 1.41 -28.73
N LEU A 112 3.80 1.91 -29.26
CA LEU A 112 2.59 2.07 -28.49
C LEU A 112 1.87 0.72 -28.26
N LYS A 113 1.88 -0.17 -29.27
CA LYS A 113 1.36 -1.53 -29.14
C LYS A 113 2.13 -2.34 -28.10
N GLU A 114 3.46 -2.14 -27.97
CA GLU A 114 4.29 -2.78 -26.96
C GLU A 114 4.00 -2.26 -25.53
N THR A 115 3.59 -0.99 -25.42
CA THR A 115 3.28 -0.36 -24.13
C THR A 115 1.86 -0.64 -23.66
N ALA A 116 0.92 -0.82 -24.60
CA ALA A 116 -0.49 -1.02 -24.31
C ALA A 116 -0.75 -2.39 -23.69
N ASP A 117 -1.77 -2.46 -22.82
CA ASP A 117 -2.26 -3.71 -22.25
C ASP A 117 -3.02 -4.55 -23.29
N ARG A 118 -3.57 -3.86 -24.29
CA ARG A 118 -4.32 -4.49 -25.40
C ARG A 118 -4.16 -3.70 -26.70
N THR A 119 -4.17 -4.42 -27.82
CA THR A 119 -4.38 -3.83 -29.16
C THR A 119 -5.75 -4.25 -29.68
N THR A 120 -6.54 -3.31 -30.19
CA THR A 120 -7.86 -3.58 -30.78
C THR A 120 -7.72 -4.28 -32.13
N VAL A 121 -8.77 -4.96 -32.58
CA VAL A 121 -8.84 -5.55 -33.92
C VAL A 121 -9.15 -4.47 -34.96
N GLY A 122 -9.98 -3.50 -34.58
CA GLY A 122 -10.32 -2.36 -35.43
C GLY A 122 -9.23 -1.28 -35.40
N ASP A 123 -9.05 -0.64 -36.56
CA ASP A 123 -8.19 0.54 -36.71
C ASP A 123 -8.92 1.84 -36.36
N HIS A 124 -8.18 2.92 -36.15
CA HIS A 124 -8.71 4.28 -35.95
C HIS A 124 -9.97 4.31 -35.05
N GLY A 125 -11.06 4.94 -35.52
CA GLY A 125 -12.33 5.05 -34.79
C GLY A 125 -13.03 3.68 -34.55
N HIS A 126 -12.79 2.68 -35.37
CA HIS A 126 -13.36 1.34 -35.18
C HIS A 126 -12.78 0.68 -33.92
N GLY A 127 -11.47 0.82 -33.69
CA GLY A 127 -10.85 0.33 -32.46
C GLY A 127 -11.36 1.07 -31.21
N VAL A 128 -11.64 2.38 -31.33
CA VAL A 128 -12.25 3.14 -30.20
C VAL A 128 -13.67 2.65 -29.92
N ILE A 129 -14.48 2.38 -30.95
CA ILE A 129 -15.84 1.83 -30.80
C ILE A 129 -15.80 0.46 -30.13
N GLU A 130 -14.83 -0.40 -30.50
CA GLU A 130 -14.62 -1.71 -29.87
C GLU A 130 -14.41 -1.56 -28.35
N LEU A 131 -13.52 -0.66 -27.93
CA LEU A 131 -13.29 -0.37 -26.50
C LEU A 131 -14.55 0.16 -25.79
N ILE A 132 -15.29 1.09 -26.43
CA ILE A 132 -16.53 1.65 -25.86
C ILE A 132 -17.59 0.58 -25.68
N ASN A 133 -17.78 -0.29 -26.66
CA ASN A 133 -18.75 -1.39 -26.56
C ASN A 133 -18.40 -2.34 -25.43
N GLU A 134 -17.14 -2.70 -25.26
CA GLU A 134 -16.67 -3.54 -24.15
C GLU A 134 -16.91 -2.87 -22.78
N LEU A 135 -16.66 -1.58 -22.68
CA LEU A 135 -16.93 -0.81 -21.48
C LEU A 135 -18.42 -0.83 -21.13
N VAL A 136 -19.28 -0.65 -22.12
CA VAL A 136 -20.75 -0.64 -21.94
C VAL A 136 -21.30 -2.04 -21.62
N GLU A 137 -20.77 -3.08 -22.25
CA GLU A 137 -21.27 -4.45 -22.09
C GLU A 137 -20.88 -5.11 -20.78
N ASN A 138 -19.64 -4.90 -20.32
CA ASN A 138 -19.08 -5.64 -19.18
C ASN A 138 -18.17 -4.83 -18.25
N ASP A 139 -18.15 -3.49 -18.39
CA ASP A 139 -17.34 -2.60 -17.57
C ASP A 139 -15.86 -2.99 -17.53
N LEU A 140 -15.32 -3.45 -18.66
CA LEU A 140 -13.94 -3.93 -18.84
C LEU A 140 -13.55 -5.12 -17.94
N ALA A 141 -14.52 -5.91 -17.46
CA ALA A 141 -14.27 -7.03 -16.53
C ALA A 141 -13.32 -8.10 -17.11
N VAL A 142 -13.28 -8.24 -18.45
CA VAL A 142 -12.35 -9.14 -19.14
C VAL A 142 -10.94 -8.54 -19.19
N ALA A 143 -10.84 -7.22 -19.35
CA ALA A 143 -9.59 -6.49 -19.43
C ALA A 143 -8.78 -6.55 -18.12
N ASP A 144 -9.44 -6.55 -16.98
CA ASP A 144 -8.81 -6.61 -15.65
C ASP A 144 -7.78 -7.76 -15.51
N ARG A 145 -7.91 -8.82 -16.29
CA ARG A 145 -7.00 -9.97 -16.25
C ARG A 145 -5.74 -9.81 -17.08
N SER A 146 -5.71 -8.85 -18.01
CA SER A 146 -4.59 -8.66 -18.96
C SER A 146 -3.58 -7.61 -18.50
N VAL A 147 -3.95 -6.68 -17.62
CA VAL A 147 -3.09 -5.57 -17.19
C VAL A 147 -1.93 -6.06 -16.32
N ALA A 148 -0.73 -6.14 -16.88
CA ALA A 148 0.46 -6.59 -16.15
C ALA A 148 1.24 -5.46 -15.47
N ARG A 149 1.07 -4.20 -15.93
CA ARG A 149 1.85 -3.03 -15.52
C ARG A 149 1.69 -2.64 -14.06
N HIS A 150 0.53 -2.93 -13.47
CA HIS A 150 0.17 -2.52 -12.11
C HIS A 150 0.28 -3.64 -11.08
N ARG A 151 0.91 -4.76 -11.42
CA ARG A 151 1.06 -5.90 -10.50
C ARG A 151 1.77 -5.48 -9.21
N ILE A 152 1.25 -5.98 -8.10
CA ILE A 152 1.77 -5.76 -6.75
C ILE A 152 2.57 -6.99 -6.32
N ALA A 153 3.81 -6.79 -5.88
CA ALA A 153 4.64 -7.86 -5.35
C ALA A 153 4.08 -8.37 -4.00
N LEU A 154 3.93 -9.68 -3.88
CA LEU A 154 3.51 -10.35 -2.64
C LEU A 154 4.69 -10.97 -1.90
N GLY A 155 5.67 -11.45 -2.64
CA GLY A 155 6.82 -12.17 -2.13
C GLY A 155 7.38 -13.16 -3.13
N THR A 156 8.01 -14.21 -2.63
CA THR A 156 8.63 -15.26 -3.45
C THR A 156 8.10 -16.63 -3.06
N GLN A 157 8.04 -17.52 -4.03
CA GLN A 157 7.77 -18.94 -3.78
C GLN A 157 9.06 -19.65 -3.39
N GLU A 158 8.99 -20.79 -2.69
CA GLU A 158 10.19 -21.56 -2.28
C GLU A 158 11.14 -21.95 -3.41
N ASN A 159 10.64 -22.07 -4.62
CA ASN A 159 11.45 -22.31 -5.84
C ASN A 159 12.13 -21.04 -6.39
N GLY A 160 12.00 -19.88 -5.73
CA GLY A 160 12.62 -18.61 -6.10
C GLY A 160 11.82 -17.78 -7.11
N GLY A 161 10.59 -18.17 -7.45
CA GLY A 161 9.72 -17.37 -8.35
C GLY A 161 9.06 -16.20 -7.63
N ASP A 162 9.10 -15.00 -8.23
CA ASP A 162 8.39 -13.84 -7.74
C ASP A 162 6.87 -14.02 -7.88
N ILE A 163 6.15 -13.79 -6.79
CA ILE A 163 4.69 -13.85 -6.75
C ILE A 163 4.13 -12.44 -6.71
N THR A 164 3.26 -12.16 -7.65
CA THR A 164 2.55 -10.89 -7.77
C THR A 164 1.06 -11.13 -7.91
N PHE A 165 0.25 -10.15 -7.55
CA PHE A 165 -1.18 -10.15 -7.87
C PHE A 165 -1.55 -8.89 -8.63
N GLN A 166 -2.65 -8.96 -9.35
CA GLN A 166 -3.21 -7.81 -10.04
C GLN A 166 -4.21 -7.10 -9.13
N PRO A 167 -4.06 -5.78 -8.89
CA PRO A 167 -4.89 -5.07 -7.93
C PRO A 167 -6.30 -4.71 -8.45
N ALA A 168 -6.75 -5.31 -9.55
CA ALA A 168 -8.05 -5.07 -10.13
C ALA A 168 -9.08 -6.12 -9.68
N ARG A 169 -10.21 -5.67 -9.15
CA ARG A 169 -11.42 -6.45 -8.81
C ARG A 169 -11.21 -7.73 -7.99
N GLN A 170 -10.12 -7.83 -7.22
CA GLN A 170 -9.85 -9.00 -6.38
C GLN A 170 -10.14 -8.71 -4.91
N ASN A 171 -10.63 -9.73 -4.20
CA ASN A 171 -10.84 -9.72 -2.76
C ASN A 171 -9.87 -10.68 -2.09
N LEU A 172 -9.19 -10.20 -1.05
CA LEU A 172 -8.17 -10.92 -0.32
C LEU A 172 -8.69 -11.28 1.08
N LEU A 173 -8.37 -12.48 1.57
CA LEU A 173 -8.58 -12.88 2.96
C LEU A 173 -7.23 -13.21 3.60
N LEU A 174 -6.92 -12.54 4.70
CA LEU A 174 -5.77 -12.80 5.55
C LEU A 174 -6.27 -13.47 6.84
N ALA A 175 -6.09 -14.76 6.97
CA ALA A 175 -6.62 -15.53 8.09
C ALA A 175 -5.52 -16.29 8.84
N GLY A 176 -5.68 -16.43 10.15
CA GLY A 176 -4.73 -17.18 11.00
C GLY A 176 -4.75 -16.71 12.44
N THR A 177 -4.10 -17.45 13.32
CA THR A 177 -4.08 -17.20 14.77
C THR A 177 -3.52 -15.84 15.13
N SER A 178 -3.82 -15.33 16.33
CA SER A 178 -3.24 -14.09 16.84
C SER A 178 -1.70 -14.16 16.83
N GLY A 179 -1.04 -13.05 16.45
CA GLY A 179 0.43 -12.99 16.35
C GLY A 179 1.03 -13.78 15.19
N SER A 180 0.24 -14.24 14.22
CA SER A 180 0.73 -15.00 13.05
C SER A 180 1.35 -14.15 11.93
N GLY A 181 1.30 -12.82 12.02
CA GLY A 181 1.82 -11.90 11.01
C GLY A 181 0.77 -11.37 10.03
N LYS A 182 -0.54 -11.53 10.33
CA LYS A 182 -1.63 -10.97 9.49
C LYS A 182 -1.51 -9.47 9.31
N SER A 183 -1.35 -8.72 10.42
CA SER A 183 -1.20 -7.26 10.36
C SER A 183 0.06 -6.83 9.62
N THR A 184 1.16 -7.61 9.70
CA THR A 184 2.39 -7.40 8.92
C THR A 184 2.13 -7.51 7.42
N LEU A 185 1.45 -8.59 7.00
CA LEU A 185 1.08 -8.78 5.60
C LEU A 185 0.10 -7.70 5.14
N ALA A 186 -0.91 -7.39 5.95
CA ALA A 186 -1.90 -6.34 5.68
C ALA A 186 -1.22 -4.98 5.46
N THR A 187 -0.34 -4.56 6.39
CA THR A 187 0.40 -3.31 6.28
C THR A 187 1.29 -3.28 5.04
N GLY A 188 1.99 -4.39 4.74
CA GLY A 188 2.82 -4.49 3.54
C GLY A 188 2.03 -4.44 2.23
N LEU A 189 0.80 -4.96 2.20
CA LEU A 189 -0.11 -4.81 1.06
C LEU A 189 -0.57 -3.37 0.90
N LEU A 190 -1.03 -2.74 2.00
CA LEU A 190 -1.46 -1.34 1.98
C LEU A 190 -0.32 -0.40 1.56
N GLU A 191 0.90 -0.62 2.05
CA GLU A 191 2.10 0.14 1.67
C GLU A 191 2.31 0.09 0.16
N ARG A 192 2.39 -1.10 -0.41
CA ARG A 192 2.64 -1.29 -1.85
C ARG A 192 1.51 -0.79 -2.74
N LEU A 193 0.26 -0.93 -2.30
CA LEU A 193 -0.91 -0.35 -2.99
C LEU A 193 -0.86 1.18 -2.95
N GLY A 194 -0.56 1.77 -1.78
CA GLY A 194 -0.43 3.22 -1.63
C GLY A 194 0.72 3.80 -2.45
N GLU A 195 1.89 3.16 -2.48
CA GLU A 195 3.04 3.55 -3.32
C GLU A 195 2.71 3.54 -4.82
N ARG A 196 1.77 2.69 -5.24
CA ARG A 196 1.26 2.65 -6.60
C ARG A 196 0.14 3.67 -6.86
N GLY A 197 -0.25 4.47 -5.88
CA GLY A 197 -1.27 5.52 -6.02
C GLY A 197 -2.72 5.06 -5.85
N TYR A 198 -2.96 3.82 -5.40
CA TYR A 198 -4.32 3.38 -5.06
C TYR A 198 -4.79 4.02 -3.76
N GLN A 199 -5.94 4.66 -3.79
CA GLN A 199 -6.57 5.21 -2.58
C GLN A 199 -7.04 4.09 -1.66
N LEU A 200 -6.71 4.22 -0.37
CA LEU A 200 -6.96 3.23 0.67
C LEU A 200 -7.98 3.74 1.70
N CYS A 201 -8.87 2.85 2.14
CA CYS A 201 -9.72 3.04 3.31
C CYS A 201 -9.53 1.86 4.25
N VAL A 202 -9.08 2.10 5.47
CA VAL A 202 -8.84 1.07 6.49
C VAL A 202 -9.89 1.21 7.57
N ILE A 203 -10.66 0.15 7.82
CA ILE A 203 -11.59 0.05 8.96
C ILE A 203 -10.84 -0.64 10.08
N ASP A 204 -10.54 0.09 11.12
CA ASP A 204 -9.63 -0.27 12.21
C ASP A 204 -10.37 -0.31 13.55
N PRO A 205 -10.88 -1.47 13.96
CA PRO A 205 -11.56 -1.59 15.25
C PRO A 205 -10.63 -1.58 16.47
N GLU A 206 -9.33 -1.87 16.31
CA GLU A 206 -8.39 -2.02 17.42
C GLU A 206 -7.35 -0.88 17.53
N GLY A 207 -7.32 0.07 16.58
CA GLY A 207 -6.36 1.18 16.56
C GLY A 207 -4.97 0.79 16.05
N ASP A 208 -4.88 -0.32 15.34
CA ASP A 208 -3.62 -0.87 14.86
C ASP A 208 -2.99 -0.06 13.72
N TYR A 209 -3.75 0.78 13.03
CA TYR A 209 -3.32 1.55 11.87
C TYR A 209 -3.21 3.06 12.10
N GLU A 210 -3.28 3.54 13.36
CA GLU A 210 -3.20 4.97 13.69
C GLU A 210 -1.94 5.66 13.14
N ASN A 211 -0.85 4.91 13.00
CA ASN A 211 0.42 5.42 12.50
C ASN A 211 0.68 5.06 11.03
N PHE A 212 -0.37 4.74 10.25
CA PHE A 212 -0.19 4.45 8.84
C PHE A 212 0.22 5.74 8.11
N PRO A 213 1.36 5.75 7.40
CA PRO A 213 1.90 6.97 6.79
C PRO A 213 0.95 7.57 5.76
N GLN A 214 0.90 8.90 5.73
CA GLN A 214 0.09 9.68 4.78
C GLN A 214 -1.42 9.42 4.85
N ALA A 215 -1.90 8.71 5.87
CA ALA A 215 -3.33 8.52 6.08
C ALA A 215 -3.91 9.58 7.04
N ILE A 216 -5.13 10.00 6.76
CA ILE A 216 -5.96 10.76 7.67
C ILE A 216 -6.63 9.76 8.61
N VAL A 217 -6.30 9.84 9.91
CA VAL A 217 -6.94 9.00 10.94
C VAL A 217 -8.16 9.74 11.47
N LEU A 218 -9.32 9.12 11.34
CA LEU A 218 -10.60 9.64 11.81
C LEU A 218 -11.12 8.76 12.95
N GLY A 219 -11.49 9.39 14.05
CA GLY A 219 -11.81 8.74 15.32
C GLY A 219 -10.60 8.69 16.26
N THR A 220 -10.89 8.64 17.56
CA THR A 220 -9.90 8.57 18.65
C THR A 220 -10.29 7.46 19.62
N ALA A 221 -9.49 7.23 20.65
CA ALA A 221 -9.84 6.29 21.72
C ALA A 221 -11.08 6.72 22.52
N GLN A 222 -11.48 8.00 22.45
CA GLN A 222 -12.61 8.58 23.19
C GLN A 222 -13.85 8.77 22.33
N ASP A 223 -13.65 9.18 21.06
CA ASP A 223 -14.73 9.57 20.15
C ASP A 223 -14.66 8.79 18.85
N GLY A 224 -15.78 8.15 18.48
CA GLY A 224 -15.90 7.48 17.17
C GLY A 224 -15.97 8.49 16.01
N PRO A 225 -15.54 8.11 14.80
CA PRO A 225 -15.60 8.97 13.62
C PRO A 225 -17.04 9.12 13.11
N SER A 226 -17.34 10.23 12.41
CA SER A 226 -18.61 10.39 11.72
C SER A 226 -18.52 9.91 10.26
N HIS A 227 -19.62 9.40 9.72
CA HIS A 227 -19.71 8.99 8.31
C HIS A 227 -19.41 10.16 7.35
N ALA A 228 -19.83 11.38 7.71
CA ALA A 228 -19.64 12.57 6.88
C ALA A 228 -18.17 12.94 6.75
N GLU A 229 -17.41 12.89 7.85
CA GLU A 229 -15.95 13.14 7.84
C GLU A 229 -15.23 12.10 6.98
N ILE A 230 -15.58 10.83 7.10
CA ILE A 230 -14.98 9.75 6.32
C ILE A 230 -15.19 9.99 4.82
N LEU A 231 -16.43 10.27 4.41
CA LEU A 231 -16.75 10.52 3.00
C LEU A 231 -16.09 11.80 2.46
N THR A 232 -16.04 12.86 3.28
CA THR A 232 -15.36 14.11 2.91
C THR A 232 -13.86 13.91 2.72
N ALA A 233 -13.22 13.15 3.61
CA ALA A 233 -11.79 12.86 3.48
C ALA A 233 -11.49 11.99 2.23
N LEU A 234 -12.34 10.99 1.94
CA LEU A 234 -12.20 10.11 0.78
C LEU A 234 -12.57 10.78 -0.55
N ALA A 235 -13.29 11.92 -0.54
CA ALA A 235 -13.60 12.66 -1.76
C ALA A 235 -12.32 13.13 -2.48
N ASN A 236 -11.25 13.49 -1.73
CA ASN A 236 -9.96 13.79 -2.33
C ASN A 236 -9.23 12.49 -2.72
N PRO A 237 -8.88 12.28 -4.01
CA PRO A 237 -8.24 11.06 -4.49
C PRO A 237 -6.86 10.76 -3.86
N ASN A 238 -6.18 11.76 -3.32
CA ASN A 238 -4.84 11.62 -2.74
C ASN A 238 -4.86 11.26 -1.25
N ASN A 239 -6.02 11.22 -0.60
CA ASN A 239 -6.12 10.92 0.80
C ASN A 239 -6.31 9.42 1.03
N HIS A 240 -5.44 8.82 1.82
CA HIS A 240 -5.74 7.55 2.48
C HIS A 240 -6.48 7.84 3.78
N VAL A 241 -7.42 6.98 4.17
CA VAL A 241 -8.22 7.18 5.39
C VAL A 241 -8.18 5.94 6.28
N VAL A 242 -7.88 6.13 7.54
CA VAL A 242 -8.02 5.13 8.60
C VAL A 242 -9.23 5.53 9.46
N VAL A 243 -10.21 4.63 9.51
CA VAL A 243 -11.44 4.77 10.29
C VAL A 243 -11.23 4.04 11.62
N ASN A 244 -10.77 4.75 12.63
CA ASN A 244 -10.51 4.21 13.96
C ASN A 244 -11.82 4.09 14.74
N LEU A 245 -12.19 2.84 15.07
CA LEU A 245 -13.43 2.55 15.79
C LEU A 245 -13.24 2.32 17.30
N VAL A 246 -12.05 2.53 17.84
CA VAL A 246 -11.74 2.28 19.27
C VAL A 246 -12.68 3.04 20.18
N GLY A 247 -13.01 4.30 19.86
CA GLY A 247 -13.94 5.14 20.62
C GLY A 247 -15.42 4.71 20.56
N LEU A 248 -15.76 3.73 19.69
CA LEU A 248 -17.12 3.17 19.64
C LEU A 248 -17.22 1.93 20.54
N PRO A 249 -18.33 1.76 21.31
CA PRO A 249 -18.62 0.52 22.01
C PRO A 249 -18.58 -0.69 21.05
N LEU A 250 -18.06 -1.83 21.52
CA LEU A 250 -17.90 -3.03 20.69
C LEU A 250 -19.19 -3.46 19.97
N GLN A 251 -20.31 -3.39 20.68
CA GLN A 251 -21.64 -3.75 20.14
C GLN A 251 -22.13 -2.81 19.03
N ASP A 252 -21.63 -1.58 18.97
CA ASP A 252 -22.10 -0.57 18.01
C ASP A 252 -21.25 -0.57 16.71
N ARG A 253 -20.05 -1.16 16.73
CA ARG A 253 -19.13 -1.19 15.59
C ARG A 253 -19.70 -1.89 14.36
N PRO A 254 -20.39 -3.05 14.47
CA PRO A 254 -21.03 -3.69 13.31
C PRO A 254 -22.08 -2.80 12.66
N SER A 255 -22.96 -2.19 13.46
CA SER A 255 -24.03 -1.30 12.95
C SER A 255 -23.46 -0.04 12.29
N PHE A 256 -22.41 0.53 12.87
CA PHE A 256 -21.68 1.66 12.29
C PHE A 256 -21.12 1.30 10.91
N PHE A 257 -20.40 0.17 10.81
CA PHE A 257 -19.80 -0.26 9.55
C PHE A 257 -20.86 -0.60 8.49
N LEU A 258 -21.93 -1.33 8.86
CA LEU A 258 -23.03 -1.65 7.96
C LEU A 258 -23.79 -0.41 7.46
N THR A 259 -23.80 0.68 8.22
CA THR A 259 -24.40 1.96 7.80
C THR A 259 -23.43 2.77 6.92
N LEU A 260 -22.12 2.63 7.13
CA LEU A 260 -21.08 3.29 6.34
C LEU A 260 -20.93 2.64 4.95
N LEU A 261 -21.00 1.32 4.88
CA LEU A 261 -20.71 0.53 3.68
C LEU A 261 -21.51 0.95 2.44
N PRO A 262 -22.87 1.14 2.48
CA PRO A 262 -23.61 1.61 1.32
C PRO A 262 -23.16 2.97 0.81
N LYS A 263 -22.73 3.86 1.72
CA LYS A 263 -22.23 5.19 1.37
C LYS A 263 -20.86 5.12 0.68
N LEU A 264 -19.99 4.19 1.11
CA LEU A 264 -18.74 3.90 0.44
C LEU A 264 -18.98 3.29 -0.96
N GLN A 265 -19.98 2.42 -1.10
CA GLN A 265 -20.38 1.89 -2.40
C GLN A 265 -20.91 2.99 -3.33
N GLU A 266 -21.74 3.90 -2.82
CA GLU A 266 -22.20 5.06 -3.59
C GLU A 266 -21.04 5.96 -4.02
N LEU A 267 -20.05 6.22 -3.14
CA LEU A 267 -18.85 6.95 -3.49
C LEU A 267 -18.06 6.21 -4.60
N ARG A 268 -17.90 4.89 -4.47
CA ARG A 268 -17.24 4.05 -5.48
C ARG A 268 -17.97 4.06 -6.82
N SER A 269 -19.30 3.98 -6.83
CA SER A 269 -20.07 4.02 -8.08
C SER A 269 -19.90 5.32 -8.86
N LYS A 270 -19.61 6.42 -8.16
CA LYS A 270 -19.42 7.76 -8.76
C LYS A 270 -17.96 8.03 -9.16
N SER A 271 -17.02 7.56 -8.38
CA SER A 271 -15.60 7.95 -8.51
C SER A 271 -14.64 6.78 -8.71
N GLY A 272 -15.11 5.52 -8.64
CA GLY A 272 -14.27 4.32 -8.61
C GLY A 272 -13.41 4.19 -7.35
N ARG A 273 -13.62 5.00 -6.31
CA ARG A 273 -12.78 5.12 -5.12
C ARG A 273 -13.56 5.04 -3.81
N PRO A 274 -12.93 4.61 -2.67
CA PRO A 274 -11.56 4.13 -2.52
C PRO A 274 -11.31 2.85 -3.30
N HIS A 275 -10.14 2.69 -3.90
CA HIS A 275 -9.80 1.53 -4.72
C HIS A 275 -9.73 0.26 -3.88
N TRP A 276 -9.13 0.38 -2.68
CA TRP A 276 -8.97 -0.73 -1.75
C TRP A 276 -9.52 -0.38 -0.37
N MET A 277 -10.24 -1.33 0.21
CA MET A 277 -10.72 -1.26 1.59
C MET A 277 -10.18 -2.43 2.39
N LEU A 278 -9.52 -2.14 3.51
CA LEU A 278 -9.14 -3.14 4.49
C LEU A 278 -10.15 -3.11 5.63
N VAL A 279 -10.65 -4.29 6.00
CA VAL A 279 -11.51 -4.49 7.16
C VAL A 279 -10.77 -5.38 8.14
N ASP A 280 -10.23 -4.77 9.20
CA ASP A 280 -9.54 -5.54 10.24
C ASP A 280 -10.55 -6.17 11.20
N GLU A 281 -10.14 -7.25 11.86
CA GLU A 281 -10.99 -8.07 12.72
C GLU A 281 -12.40 -8.27 12.14
N THR A 282 -12.45 -8.67 10.86
CA THR A 282 -13.68 -8.74 10.03
C THR A 282 -14.80 -9.52 10.72
N HIS A 283 -14.47 -10.57 11.49
CA HIS A 283 -15.46 -11.39 12.21
C HIS A 283 -16.24 -10.60 13.29
N HIS A 284 -15.71 -9.48 13.78
CA HIS A 284 -16.41 -8.58 14.70
C HIS A 284 -17.34 -7.61 13.97
N LEU A 285 -17.00 -7.23 12.73
CA LEU A 285 -17.77 -6.22 11.96
C LEU A 285 -18.84 -6.85 11.07
N LEU A 286 -18.61 -8.07 10.61
CA LEU A 286 -19.43 -8.81 9.66
C LEU A 286 -19.67 -10.27 10.13
N PRO A 287 -20.26 -10.47 11.32
CA PRO A 287 -20.45 -11.80 11.89
C PRO A 287 -21.51 -12.62 11.13
N VAL A 288 -21.41 -13.96 11.21
CA VAL A 288 -22.38 -14.91 10.57
C VAL A 288 -23.83 -14.64 10.98
N ASP A 289 -24.06 -14.31 12.25
CA ASP A 289 -25.40 -14.04 12.80
C ASP A 289 -25.83 -12.57 12.60
N GLY A 290 -25.21 -11.88 11.65
CA GLY A 290 -25.47 -10.47 11.35
C GLY A 290 -26.77 -10.20 10.63
N ASN A 291 -27.05 -8.93 10.34
CA ASN A 291 -28.26 -8.45 9.72
C ASN A 291 -28.47 -9.11 8.33
N PRO A 292 -29.67 -9.69 8.04
CA PRO A 292 -29.99 -10.35 6.76
C PRO A 292 -29.90 -9.46 5.51
N THR A 293 -29.73 -8.15 5.65
CA THR A 293 -29.51 -7.22 4.52
C THR A 293 -28.05 -7.21 4.01
N THR A 294 -27.09 -7.72 4.79
CA THR A 294 -25.66 -7.77 4.46
C THR A 294 -25.33 -8.48 3.14
N PRO A 295 -25.94 -9.66 2.81
CA PRO A 295 -25.63 -10.38 1.57
C PRO A 295 -25.88 -9.61 0.28
N GLY A 296 -26.88 -8.73 0.26
CA GLY A 296 -27.23 -7.92 -0.93
C GLY A 296 -26.23 -6.78 -1.18
N LEU A 297 -25.70 -6.22 -0.10
CA LEU A 297 -24.75 -5.10 -0.14
C LEU A 297 -23.32 -5.51 -0.54
N MET A 298 -22.98 -6.78 -0.36
CA MET A 298 -21.59 -7.24 -0.50
C MET A 298 -21.29 -7.92 -1.85
N LYS A 299 -22.29 -8.24 -2.67
CA LYS A 299 -22.12 -9.02 -3.91
C LYS A 299 -21.22 -8.34 -4.95
N ASP A 300 -21.20 -7.01 -4.98
CA ASP A 300 -20.48 -6.24 -6.00
C ASP A 300 -19.25 -5.52 -5.43
N LEU A 301 -18.81 -5.89 -4.21
CA LEU A 301 -17.61 -5.33 -3.61
C LEU A 301 -16.36 -6.02 -4.14
N ALA A 302 -15.50 -5.27 -4.77
CA ALA A 302 -14.15 -5.67 -5.17
C ALA A 302 -13.10 -4.78 -4.50
N GLY A 303 -11.85 -5.20 -4.47
CA GLY A 303 -10.78 -4.45 -3.82
C GLY A 303 -10.90 -4.46 -2.29
N MET A 304 -11.28 -5.62 -1.73
CA MET A 304 -11.41 -5.79 -0.28
C MET A 304 -10.27 -6.63 0.27
N ILE A 305 -9.75 -6.23 1.42
CA ILE A 305 -8.80 -7.03 2.23
C ILE A 305 -9.49 -7.31 3.56
N TYR A 306 -9.86 -8.55 3.78
CA TYR A 306 -10.46 -9.02 5.03
C TYR A 306 -9.36 -9.62 5.91
N VAL A 307 -9.27 -9.18 7.17
CA VAL A 307 -8.31 -9.71 8.14
C VAL A 307 -9.08 -10.34 9.31
N THR A 308 -8.76 -11.59 9.67
CA THR A 308 -9.49 -12.31 10.71
C THR A 308 -8.66 -13.38 11.41
N VAL A 309 -9.01 -13.68 12.64
CA VAL A 309 -8.53 -14.90 13.34
C VAL A 309 -9.50 -16.08 13.16
N HIS A 310 -10.77 -15.81 12.83
CA HIS A 310 -11.86 -16.79 12.72
C HIS A 310 -12.58 -16.65 11.39
N PRO A 311 -12.10 -17.27 10.30
CA PRO A 311 -12.75 -17.17 9.00
C PRO A 311 -14.17 -17.75 8.99
N ASP A 312 -14.45 -18.77 9.81
CA ASP A 312 -15.76 -19.41 9.97
C ASP A 312 -16.80 -18.52 10.69
N HIS A 313 -16.37 -17.45 11.35
CA HIS A 313 -17.27 -16.49 12.00
C HIS A 313 -17.65 -15.30 11.10
N ILE A 314 -17.14 -15.21 9.88
CA ILE A 314 -17.52 -14.17 8.92
C ILE A 314 -18.73 -14.62 8.11
N GLU A 315 -19.64 -13.68 7.80
CA GLU A 315 -20.78 -13.92 6.92
C GLU A 315 -20.38 -14.66 5.63
N HIS A 316 -20.97 -15.82 5.41
CA HIS A 316 -20.57 -16.76 4.36
C HIS A 316 -20.68 -16.21 2.93
N SER A 317 -21.61 -15.28 2.71
CA SER A 317 -21.76 -14.62 1.39
C SER A 317 -20.54 -13.76 1.05
N ILE A 318 -19.90 -13.17 2.05
CA ILE A 318 -18.66 -12.38 1.90
C ILE A 318 -17.49 -13.31 1.57
N LEU A 319 -17.33 -14.38 2.32
CA LEU A 319 -16.26 -15.35 2.09
C LEU A 319 -16.29 -15.96 0.69
N LYS A 320 -17.48 -16.10 0.09
CA LYS A 320 -17.64 -16.58 -1.30
C LYS A 320 -17.08 -15.59 -2.34
N THR A 321 -16.99 -14.29 -2.03
CA THR A 321 -16.41 -13.27 -2.92
C THR A 321 -14.88 -13.21 -2.88
N VAL A 322 -14.25 -13.92 -1.95
CA VAL A 322 -12.79 -13.92 -1.80
C VAL A 322 -12.14 -14.66 -2.97
N ASP A 323 -11.15 -14.04 -3.60
CA ASP A 323 -10.38 -14.61 -4.72
C ASP A 323 -9.08 -15.25 -4.23
N ILE A 324 -8.38 -14.58 -3.30
CA ILE A 324 -7.08 -15.03 -2.80
C ILE A 324 -7.14 -15.17 -1.28
N VAL A 325 -6.75 -16.34 -0.79
CA VAL A 325 -6.68 -16.64 0.64
C VAL A 325 -5.21 -16.74 1.08
N PHE A 326 -4.87 -16.04 2.14
CA PHE A 326 -3.60 -16.19 2.85
C PHE A 326 -3.87 -16.82 4.21
N ALA A 327 -3.38 -18.04 4.41
CA ALA A 327 -3.45 -18.71 5.71
C ALA A 327 -2.08 -18.62 6.41
N LEU A 328 -2.08 -18.02 7.61
CA LEU A 328 -0.88 -17.71 8.38
C LEU A 328 -0.84 -18.46 9.72
N GLY A 329 0.35 -18.61 10.28
CA GLY A 329 0.56 -19.12 11.64
C GLY A 329 0.88 -20.59 11.72
N LYS A 330 0.59 -21.20 12.90
CA LYS A 330 1.05 -22.55 13.23
C LYS A 330 0.25 -23.68 12.58
N SER A 331 -1.00 -23.39 12.18
CA SER A 331 -1.95 -24.37 11.63
C SER A 331 -2.66 -23.82 10.40
N PRO A 332 -1.93 -23.48 9.33
CA PRO A 332 -2.51 -22.82 8.15
C PRO A 332 -3.51 -23.72 7.41
N ASP A 333 -3.27 -25.05 7.40
CA ASP A 333 -4.20 -26.02 6.80
C ASP A 333 -5.55 -26.06 7.52
N GLU A 334 -5.55 -25.89 8.86
CA GLU A 334 -6.78 -25.82 9.64
C GLU A 334 -7.56 -24.54 9.33
N THR A 335 -6.86 -23.42 9.19
CA THR A 335 -7.44 -22.15 8.76
C THR A 335 -8.10 -22.27 7.37
N LEU A 336 -7.45 -22.95 6.42
CA LEU A 336 -8.03 -23.22 5.10
C LEU A 336 -9.25 -24.13 5.19
N LYS A 337 -9.25 -25.16 6.05
CA LYS A 337 -10.42 -26.04 6.26
C LYS A 337 -11.61 -25.26 6.83
N GLN A 338 -11.40 -24.40 7.84
CA GLN A 338 -12.43 -23.55 8.41
C GLN A 338 -13.03 -22.63 7.35
N TYR A 339 -12.19 -21.96 6.55
CA TYR A 339 -12.65 -21.16 5.43
C TYR A 339 -13.48 -21.96 4.41
N CYS A 340 -12.97 -23.13 3.98
CA CYS A 340 -13.64 -23.98 3.01
C CYS A 340 -14.99 -24.53 3.53
N ALA A 341 -15.03 -24.90 4.82
CA ALA A 341 -16.28 -25.33 5.47
C ALA A 341 -17.33 -24.23 5.46
N ALA A 342 -16.95 -22.97 5.77
CA ALA A 342 -17.82 -21.81 5.76
C ALA A 342 -18.42 -21.53 4.37
N ILE A 343 -17.65 -21.72 3.30
CA ILE A 343 -18.14 -21.54 1.92
C ILE A 343 -18.73 -22.82 1.29
N GLN A 344 -18.78 -23.92 2.04
CA GLN A 344 -19.29 -25.23 1.62
C GLN A 344 -18.52 -25.80 0.40
N GLN A 345 -17.20 -25.68 0.40
CA GLN A 345 -16.31 -26.23 -0.62
C GLN A 345 -15.33 -27.22 0.00
N PRO A 346 -14.85 -28.22 -0.76
CA PRO A 346 -13.80 -29.12 -0.27
C PRO A 346 -12.51 -28.34 -0.04
N ALA A 347 -11.83 -28.65 1.07
CA ALA A 347 -10.52 -28.08 1.35
C ALA A 347 -9.47 -28.63 0.36
N PRO A 348 -8.53 -27.81 -0.11
CA PRO A 348 -7.41 -28.28 -0.91
C PRO A 348 -6.54 -29.25 -0.10
N ALA A 349 -5.69 -30.03 -0.80
CA ALA A 349 -4.74 -30.91 -0.13
C ALA A 349 -3.79 -30.12 0.79
N ALA A 350 -3.41 -30.71 1.92
CA ALA A 350 -2.50 -30.10 2.88
C ALA A 350 -1.16 -29.72 2.21
N THR A 351 -0.72 -28.49 2.45
CA THR A 351 0.49 -27.91 1.80
C THR A 351 1.67 -27.88 2.76
N ALA A 352 1.45 -27.59 4.04
CA ALA A 352 2.50 -27.53 5.06
C ALA A 352 1.91 -27.65 6.47
N ALA A 353 2.52 -28.50 7.30
CA ALA A 353 2.08 -28.69 8.67
C ALA A 353 2.39 -27.50 9.60
N ARG A 354 3.43 -26.73 9.31
CA ARG A 354 3.91 -25.62 10.15
C ARG A 354 4.67 -24.58 9.32
N LEU A 355 4.26 -23.32 9.42
CA LEU A 355 4.95 -22.20 8.77
C LEU A 355 5.95 -21.53 9.73
N GLN A 356 7.05 -21.06 9.18
CA GLN A 356 7.95 -20.14 9.86
C GLN A 356 7.39 -18.70 9.82
N PRO A 357 7.79 -17.82 10.76
CA PRO A 357 7.46 -16.41 10.69
C PRO A 357 7.85 -15.79 9.33
N GLY A 358 7.02 -14.93 8.77
CA GLY A 358 7.24 -14.34 7.46
C GLY A 358 6.75 -15.19 6.28
N ARG A 359 6.11 -16.33 6.52
CA ARG A 359 5.54 -17.22 5.50
C ARG A 359 4.03 -17.35 5.65
N ALA A 360 3.34 -17.55 4.53
CA ALA A 360 1.91 -17.84 4.45
C ALA A 360 1.66 -18.96 3.44
N ILE A 361 0.57 -19.71 3.61
CA ILE A 361 0.00 -20.44 2.48
C ILE A 361 -0.84 -19.47 1.68
N MET A 362 -0.53 -19.29 0.41
CA MET A 362 -1.32 -18.54 -0.55
C MET A 362 -2.13 -19.49 -1.42
N TRP A 363 -3.42 -19.21 -1.57
CA TRP A 363 -4.32 -19.91 -2.45
C TRP A 363 -5.12 -18.94 -3.33
N ASN A 364 -4.81 -18.90 -4.62
CA ASN A 364 -5.59 -18.18 -5.60
C ASN A 364 -6.69 -19.11 -6.12
N ARG A 365 -7.91 -18.90 -5.67
CA ARG A 365 -9.08 -19.73 -6.03
C ARG A 365 -9.48 -19.58 -7.50
N ALA A 366 -9.28 -18.39 -8.06
CA ALA A 366 -9.68 -18.09 -9.44
C ALA A 366 -8.76 -18.76 -10.48
N SER A 367 -7.48 -19.03 -10.12
CA SER A 367 -6.51 -19.67 -11.04
C SER A 367 -6.69 -21.18 -11.16
N GLY A 368 -7.39 -21.82 -10.21
CA GLY A 368 -7.48 -23.28 -10.12
C GLY A 368 -6.19 -23.97 -9.68
N GLU A 369 -5.18 -23.21 -9.29
CA GLU A 369 -3.89 -23.73 -8.80
C GLU A 369 -4.01 -24.27 -7.37
N THR A 370 -3.13 -25.20 -7.02
CA THR A 370 -3.01 -25.70 -5.66
C THR A 370 -2.39 -24.63 -4.76
N PRO A 371 -2.80 -24.56 -3.46
CA PRO A 371 -2.13 -23.69 -2.49
C PRO A 371 -0.63 -23.96 -2.42
N PHE A 372 0.17 -22.94 -2.18
CA PHE A 372 1.62 -23.04 -2.05
C PHE A 372 2.13 -22.13 -0.92
N VAL A 373 3.36 -22.38 -0.47
CA VAL A 373 4.04 -21.56 0.53
C VAL A 373 4.62 -20.32 -0.13
N LEU A 374 4.22 -19.15 0.36
CA LEU A 374 4.72 -17.83 0.00
C LEU A 374 5.64 -17.31 1.10
N GLU A 375 6.85 -16.92 0.75
CA GLU A 375 7.70 -16.08 1.59
C GLU A 375 7.29 -14.61 1.37
N ILE A 376 6.70 -14.01 2.40
CA ILE A 376 6.06 -12.69 2.32
C ILE A 376 7.12 -11.60 2.13
N ALA A 377 6.94 -10.72 1.15
CA ALA A 377 7.77 -9.55 0.98
C ALA A 377 7.67 -8.62 2.22
N PRO A 378 8.80 -8.23 2.83
CA PRO A 378 8.79 -7.44 4.05
C PRO A 378 8.18 -6.05 3.84
N SER A 379 7.43 -5.57 4.85
CA SER A 379 6.94 -4.18 4.91
C SER A 379 8.04 -3.26 5.46
N THR A 380 8.18 -2.05 4.90
CA THR A 380 9.08 -1.02 5.41
C THR A 380 8.46 -0.25 6.56
N ILE A 381 7.14 -0.06 6.53
CA ILE A 381 6.35 0.64 7.54
C ILE A 381 6.38 -0.11 8.88
N GLU A 382 6.23 -1.42 8.86
CA GLU A 382 6.17 -2.22 10.09
C GLU A 382 7.51 -2.28 10.80
N ARG A 383 8.63 -2.27 10.07
CA ARG A 383 9.97 -2.12 10.68
C ARG A 383 10.11 -0.80 11.44
N ARG A 384 9.52 0.30 10.94
CA ARG A 384 9.47 1.60 11.63
C ARG A 384 8.52 1.56 12.82
N ARG A 385 7.34 0.94 12.69
CA ARG A 385 6.33 0.78 13.75
C ARG A 385 6.87 -0.04 14.94
N HIS A 386 7.47 -1.21 14.68
CA HIS A 386 8.10 -2.02 15.72
C HIS A 386 9.20 -1.24 16.44
N ARG A 387 10.05 -0.56 15.72
CA ARG A 387 11.08 0.28 16.33
C ARG A 387 10.50 1.36 17.22
N ARG A 388 9.48 2.09 16.75
CA ARG A 388 8.87 3.19 17.49
C ARG A 388 8.07 2.71 18.72
N LYS A 389 7.36 1.61 18.61
CA LYS A 389 6.64 1.00 19.72
C LYS A 389 7.56 0.63 20.88
N TYR A 390 8.69 0.04 20.59
CA TYR A 390 9.65 -0.36 21.62
C TYR A 390 10.59 0.77 22.05
N ALA A 391 10.84 1.76 21.19
CA ALA A 391 11.63 2.93 21.53
C ALA A 391 10.91 3.88 22.48
N GLU A 392 9.66 4.26 22.17
CA GLU A 392 8.92 5.35 22.80
C GLU A 392 7.53 4.94 23.31
N GLY A 393 6.97 3.80 22.83
CA GLY A 393 5.62 3.35 23.20
C GLY A 393 5.56 2.84 24.65
N GLU A 394 4.35 2.59 25.14
CA GLU A 394 4.12 2.05 26.47
C GLU A 394 3.87 0.54 26.42
N LEU A 395 4.86 -0.25 26.89
CA LEU A 395 4.69 -1.69 27.09
C LEU A 395 3.86 -1.95 28.34
N PRO A 396 2.96 -2.94 28.35
CA PRO A 396 2.18 -3.30 29.52
C PRO A 396 3.09 -3.79 30.67
N PRO A 397 2.60 -3.75 31.92
CA PRO A 397 3.41 -4.06 33.11
C PRO A 397 4.14 -5.40 33.03
N GLU A 398 3.51 -6.45 32.50
CA GLU A 398 4.07 -7.79 32.34
C GLU A 398 5.15 -7.91 31.26
N GLN A 399 5.24 -6.93 30.36
CA GLN A 399 6.26 -6.85 29.31
C GLN A 399 7.33 -5.79 29.60
N SER A 400 7.16 -4.99 30.65
CA SER A 400 8.11 -3.94 31.03
C SER A 400 9.34 -4.53 31.70
N PHE A 401 10.50 -3.87 31.56
CA PHE A 401 11.68 -4.19 32.35
C PHE A 401 11.56 -3.55 33.75
N TYR A 402 12.01 -4.28 34.76
CA TYR A 402 12.03 -3.77 36.14
C TYR A 402 13.43 -3.80 36.72
N PHE A 403 13.98 -2.63 37.03
CA PHE A 403 15.21 -2.56 37.79
C PHE A 403 14.89 -2.91 39.27
N ARG A 404 15.44 -4.05 39.71
CA ARG A 404 15.31 -4.56 41.08
C ARG A 404 16.72 -4.72 41.62
N GLY A 405 17.05 -4.08 42.71
CA GLY A 405 18.37 -4.29 43.31
C GLY A 405 18.60 -5.74 43.78
N PRO A 406 19.85 -6.12 44.10
CA PRO A 406 20.17 -7.50 44.49
C PRO A 406 19.40 -8.01 45.71
N ALA A 407 18.87 -7.12 46.55
CA ALA A 407 17.98 -7.43 47.67
C ALA A 407 16.51 -7.12 47.39
N GLY A 408 16.12 -6.83 46.14
CA GLY A 408 14.75 -6.49 45.77
C GLY A 408 14.26 -5.11 46.27
N GLN A 409 15.21 -4.25 46.63
CA GLN A 409 14.92 -2.93 47.24
C GLN A 409 14.38 -1.88 46.28
N LEU A 410 14.49 -2.11 44.97
CA LEU A 410 13.96 -1.22 43.91
C LEU A 410 12.85 -1.90 43.14
N ASN A 411 11.98 -1.11 42.52
CA ASN A 411 10.95 -1.57 41.60
C ASN A 411 10.67 -0.49 40.53
N LEU A 412 11.72 -0.13 39.76
CA LEU A 412 11.64 0.92 38.76
C LEU A 412 11.27 0.30 37.42
N ARG A 413 10.08 0.64 36.92
CA ARG A 413 9.53 0.11 35.66
C ARG A 413 10.01 0.91 34.47
N ALA A 414 10.70 0.26 33.54
CA ALA A 414 10.97 0.76 32.20
C ALA A 414 9.98 0.15 31.22
N HIS A 415 9.04 0.93 30.74
CA HIS A 415 8.00 0.48 29.81
C HIS A 415 8.38 0.68 28.33
N ASN A 416 9.60 1.16 28.04
CA ASN A 416 10.17 1.23 26.71
C ASN A 416 11.69 1.35 26.78
N LEU A 417 12.37 1.29 25.62
CA LEU A 417 13.85 1.34 25.55
C LEU A 417 14.39 2.71 25.95
N LEU A 418 13.69 3.81 25.64
CA LEU A 418 14.14 5.15 26.04
C LEU A 418 14.15 5.28 27.56
N LEU A 419 13.06 4.88 28.22
CA LEU A 419 12.99 4.90 29.67
C LEU A 419 13.94 3.88 30.32
N PHE A 420 14.17 2.72 29.65
CA PHE A 420 15.18 1.77 30.10
C PHE A 420 16.58 2.40 30.13
N MET A 421 16.97 3.14 29.10
CA MET A 421 18.25 3.85 29.08
C MET A 421 18.33 4.94 30.15
N GLN A 422 17.26 5.76 30.29
CA GLN A 422 17.22 6.82 31.29
C GLN A 422 17.31 6.30 32.73
N LEU A 423 16.51 5.27 33.07
CA LEU A 423 16.57 4.65 34.40
C LEU A 423 17.88 3.91 34.60
N GLY A 424 18.42 3.28 33.56
CA GLY A 424 19.72 2.58 33.57
C GLY A 424 20.88 3.51 33.95
N GLU A 425 20.85 4.77 33.56
CA GLU A 425 21.82 5.79 33.99
C GLU A 425 21.68 6.17 35.45
N GLY A 426 20.43 6.22 35.98
CA GLY A 426 20.12 6.66 37.32
C GLY A 426 20.21 5.60 38.42
N VAL A 427 20.16 4.30 38.08
CA VAL A 427 20.26 3.25 39.09
C VAL A 427 21.68 3.10 39.63
N ASP A 428 21.81 2.68 40.89
CA ASP A 428 23.10 2.40 41.51
C ASP A 428 23.87 1.26 40.80
N GLN A 429 25.20 1.25 41.00
CA GLN A 429 26.06 0.26 40.36
C GLN A 429 25.73 -1.18 40.75
N ALA A 430 25.30 -1.40 42.00
CA ALA A 430 24.98 -2.76 42.46
C ALA A 430 23.73 -3.32 41.76
N THR A 431 22.72 -2.49 41.58
CA THR A 431 21.50 -2.83 40.81
C THR A 431 21.82 -3.10 39.35
N TRP A 432 22.60 -2.22 38.70
CA TRP A 432 22.98 -2.41 37.29
C TRP A 432 23.77 -3.71 37.09
N ILE A 433 24.82 -3.94 37.89
CA ILE A 433 25.67 -5.14 37.80
C ILE A 433 24.89 -6.42 38.15
N HIS A 434 23.91 -6.33 39.05
CA HIS A 434 23.03 -7.48 39.35
C HIS A 434 22.32 -7.98 38.08
N HIS A 435 21.62 -7.12 37.37
CA HIS A 435 20.94 -7.46 36.13
C HIS A 435 21.88 -7.84 34.98
N LEU A 436 23.02 -7.14 34.88
CA LEU A 436 24.06 -7.46 33.87
C LEU A 436 24.57 -8.89 34.04
N ARG A 437 24.89 -9.34 35.26
CA ARG A 437 25.37 -10.68 35.56
C ARG A 437 24.28 -11.74 35.42
N SER A 438 23.04 -11.39 35.65
CA SER A 438 21.87 -12.27 35.48
C SER A 438 21.46 -12.42 34.03
N GLN A 439 22.06 -11.66 33.10
CA GLN A 439 21.69 -11.62 31.67
C GLN A 439 20.23 -11.21 31.44
N ASP A 440 19.71 -10.38 32.31
CA ASP A 440 18.31 -9.95 32.29
C ASP A 440 18.06 -9.01 31.11
N TYR A 441 19.03 -8.18 30.71
CA TYR A 441 18.90 -7.19 29.64
C TYR A 441 18.73 -7.86 28.27
N SER A 442 19.65 -8.76 27.92
CA SER A 442 19.58 -9.49 26.65
C SER A 442 18.35 -10.41 26.60
N THR A 443 18.00 -11.02 27.74
CA THR A 443 16.80 -11.87 27.87
C THR A 443 15.52 -11.07 27.62
N TRP A 444 15.37 -9.92 28.27
CA TRP A 444 14.22 -9.02 28.05
C TRP A 444 14.13 -8.53 26.61
N ILE A 445 15.26 -8.08 26.03
CA ILE A 445 15.32 -7.65 24.64
C ILE A 445 14.90 -8.78 23.69
N LYS A 446 15.39 -10.00 23.90
CA LYS A 446 15.05 -11.16 23.09
C LYS A 446 13.57 -11.56 23.19
N GLN A 447 13.04 -11.61 24.42
CA GLN A 447 11.70 -12.13 24.67
C GLN A 447 10.60 -11.10 24.40
N VAL A 448 10.83 -9.83 24.75
CA VAL A 448 9.82 -8.77 24.71
C VAL A 448 10.01 -7.88 23.48
N ILE A 449 11.20 -7.30 23.31
CA ILE A 449 11.50 -6.42 22.17
C ILE A 449 11.60 -7.22 20.86
N LYS A 450 11.96 -8.50 20.94
CA LYS A 450 12.08 -9.44 19.81
C LYS A 450 13.09 -8.99 18.74
N ASP A 451 14.10 -8.24 19.14
CA ASP A 451 15.25 -7.89 18.30
C ASP A 451 16.43 -8.78 18.61
N GLU A 452 16.55 -9.90 17.88
CA GLU A 452 17.59 -10.90 18.11
C GLU A 452 19.00 -10.34 17.93
N ALA A 453 19.20 -9.42 16.97
CA ALA A 453 20.51 -8.83 16.73
C ALA A 453 20.92 -7.86 17.85
N LEU A 454 19.98 -7.08 18.40
CA LEU A 454 20.23 -6.25 19.57
C LEU A 454 20.45 -7.12 20.82
N ALA A 455 19.61 -8.16 21.00
CA ALA A 455 19.75 -9.11 22.11
C ALA A 455 21.14 -9.77 22.11
N GLN A 456 21.66 -10.18 20.96
CA GLN A 456 22.99 -10.77 20.82
C GLN A 456 24.09 -9.76 21.19
N ARG A 457 24.02 -8.52 20.67
CA ARG A 457 25.00 -7.48 21.02
C ARG A 457 25.03 -7.16 22.52
N VAL A 458 23.85 -7.09 23.15
CA VAL A 458 23.75 -6.86 24.59
C VAL A 458 24.25 -8.07 25.37
N HIS A 459 23.96 -9.29 24.91
CA HIS A 459 24.50 -10.52 25.50
C HIS A 459 26.03 -10.56 25.45
N ASP A 460 26.64 -10.14 24.34
CA ASP A 460 28.09 -10.07 24.20
C ASP A 460 28.73 -9.09 25.21
N VAL A 461 28.02 -8.01 25.58
CA VAL A 461 28.41 -7.09 26.65
C VAL A 461 28.30 -7.77 28.03
N GLU A 462 27.17 -8.49 28.29
CA GLU A 462 26.91 -9.20 29.53
C GLU A 462 27.93 -10.34 29.81
N GLN A 463 28.51 -10.94 28.77
CA GLN A 463 29.54 -11.98 28.87
C GLN A 463 30.91 -11.46 29.31
N GLN A 464 31.14 -10.16 29.27
CA GLN A 464 32.44 -9.57 29.66
C GLN A 464 32.54 -9.46 31.19
N ALA A 465 33.14 -10.45 31.84
CA ALA A 465 33.14 -10.67 33.29
C ALA A 465 33.72 -9.49 34.12
N HIS A 466 34.53 -8.63 33.53
CA HIS A 466 35.26 -7.56 34.24
C HIS A 466 34.88 -6.14 33.79
N LEU A 467 33.81 -5.99 33.01
CA LEU A 467 33.40 -4.70 32.48
C LEU A 467 32.84 -3.80 33.61
N PRO A 468 33.35 -2.57 33.79
CA PRO A 468 32.79 -1.62 34.76
C PRO A 468 31.33 -1.28 34.43
N ALA A 469 30.55 -0.95 35.48
CA ALA A 469 29.12 -0.59 35.30
C ALA A 469 28.94 0.57 34.30
N GLU A 470 29.78 1.58 34.36
CA GLU A 470 29.69 2.75 33.49
C GLU A 470 29.95 2.39 32.02
N GLU A 471 30.99 1.59 31.76
CA GLU A 471 31.34 1.19 30.41
C GLU A 471 30.28 0.26 29.80
N SER A 472 29.74 -0.69 30.61
CA SER A 472 28.65 -1.56 30.15
C SER A 472 27.36 -0.78 29.84
N ARG A 473 27.05 0.28 30.62
CA ARG A 473 25.90 1.17 30.32
C ARG A 473 26.06 1.86 28.97
N GLN A 474 27.24 2.42 28.72
CA GLN A 474 27.55 3.12 27.46
C GLN A 474 27.46 2.17 26.26
N LEU A 475 28.00 0.96 26.37
CA LEU A 475 27.96 -0.03 25.30
C LEU A 475 26.52 -0.47 24.97
N ILE A 476 25.71 -0.77 26.00
CA ILE A 476 24.31 -1.16 25.83
C ILE A 476 23.51 0.01 25.29
N ARG A 477 23.70 1.22 25.80
CA ARG A 477 23.09 2.44 25.30
C ARG A 477 23.41 2.66 23.82
N SER A 478 24.68 2.63 23.42
CA SER A 478 25.10 2.79 22.02
C SER A 478 24.45 1.73 21.11
N ALA A 479 24.39 0.47 21.57
CA ALA A 479 23.76 -0.61 20.82
C ALA A 479 22.25 -0.35 20.58
N ILE A 480 21.56 0.24 21.58
CA ILE A 480 20.13 0.61 21.45
C ILE A 480 19.99 1.85 20.55
N GLU A 481 20.79 2.90 20.76
CA GLU A 481 20.73 4.14 20.01
C GLU A 481 20.97 3.95 18.52
N GLU A 482 21.94 3.15 18.12
CA GLU A 482 22.22 2.83 16.72
C GLU A 482 21.02 2.21 15.98
N ARG A 483 20.12 1.55 16.70
CA ARG A 483 18.98 0.83 16.09
C ARG A 483 17.63 1.51 16.29
N TYR A 484 17.48 2.27 17.35
CA TYR A 484 16.17 2.79 17.81
C TYR A 484 16.09 4.31 17.90
N THR A 485 17.21 5.05 17.87
CA THR A 485 17.13 6.51 17.72
C THR A 485 17.02 6.88 16.25
N VAL A 486 15.92 7.52 15.90
CA VAL A 486 15.80 8.25 14.63
C VAL A 486 16.59 9.54 14.79
N PRO A 487 17.51 9.92 13.89
CA PRO A 487 18.11 11.23 13.91
C PRO A 487 17.03 12.29 13.94
N ALA A 488 17.04 13.16 14.93
CA ALA A 488 16.22 14.35 14.94
C ALA A 488 16.66 15.23 13.77
N GLY A 489 15.80 15.38 12.74
CA GLY A 489 16.02 16.29 11.64
C GLY A 489 16.67 15.65 10.40
N GLY A 490 15.84 15.29 9.48
CA GLY A 490 16.13 14.98 8.09
C GLY A 490 14.90 15.24 7.26
N ASP A 491 14.51 16.51 7.16
CA ASP A 491 13.76 17.01 6.02
C ASP A 491 14.70 16.88 4.81
N GLU A 492 14.61 15.79 4.10
CA GLU A 492 15.11 15.73 2.74
C GLU A 492 14.02 16.18 1.79
N HIS A 493 13.95 17.49 1.64
CA HIS A 493 13.69 18.09 0.35
C HIS A 493 14.83 17.72 -0.57
N THR A 494 14.59 16.82 -1.51
CA THR A 494 15.37 16.75 -2.75
C THR A 494 14.42 16.51 -3.90
N SER A 495 14.33 17.61 -4.64
CA SER A 495 14.09 17.86 -6.08
C SER A 495 13.49 16.74 -6.92
#